data_ceb1810e7a490865ede5b2efe8a6948d
#
_entry.id   ceb1810e7a490865ede5b2efe8a6948d
#
_cell.length_a   1.000
_cell.length_b   1.000
_cell.length_c   1.000
_cell.angle_alpha   90.00
_cell.angle_beta   90.00
_cell.angle_gamma   90.00
#
_symmetry.space_group_name_H-M   'P 1'
#
loop_
_entity.id
_entity.type
_entity.pdbx_description
1 polymer ?
#
loop_
_entity_poly.entity_id
_entity_poly.type
_entity_poly.pdbx_seq_one_letter_code
_entity_poly.pdbx_strand_id
1 'polypeptide(L)'
;MEYGEKNMDLSRQLKNAISTGKLLFGQRQAVDACASGEAKLIILAANCPEDYINKLHASHPSVIKHRASLVNRELGIACGKPFAVSTITVLEGGDSEILSLDSNIE
;
A
#
# COMPACT_ATOMS: atom_id res chain seq x y z
N MET A 1 2.66 17.33 7.76
CA MET A 1 2.03 17.01 7.83
C MET A 1 1.48 16.10 7.48
N GLU A 2 0.80 15.79 7.41
CA GLU A 2 0.39 14.85 7.24
C GLU A 2 -0.18 14.54 6.13
N TYR A 3 -0.53 13.95 5.49
CA TYR A 3 -0.87 13.29 4.32
C TYR A 3 -2.32 12.88 4.42
N GLY A 4 -2.92 12.21 3.45
CA GLY A 4 -4.27 11.71 3.51
C GLY A 4 -4.55 10.86 4.73
N GLU A 5 -3.53 10.16 5.19
CA GLU A 5 -3.65 9.28 6.34
C GLU A 5 -4.00 10.00 7.63
N LYS A 6 -3.67 11.27 7.70
CA LYS A 6 -3.96 12.06 8.87
C LYS A 6 -5.46 12.13 9.17
N ASN A 7 -6.27 12.13 8.12
CA ASN A 7 -7.72 12.22 8.24
C ASN A 7 -8.41 10.93 7.86
N MET A 8 -7.64 9.84 7.81
CA MET A 8 -8.15 8.55 7.39
C MET A 8 -7.79 7.49 8.43
N ASP A 9 -8.78 6.68 8.80
CA ASP A 9 -8.51 5.49 9.59
C ASP A 9 -8.03 4.41 8.62
N LEU A 10 -6.72 4.30 8.47
CA LEU A 10 -6.15 3.40 7.48
C LEU A 10 -6.56 1.94 7.70
N SER A 11 -6.58 1.49 8.95
CA SER A 11 -6.99 0.12 9.25
C SER A 11 -8.41 -0.17 8.78
N ARG A 12 -9.30 0.78 8.99
CA ARG A 12 -10.69 0.64 8.56
C ARG A 12 -10.80 0.61 7.04
N GLN A 13 -10.05 1.49 6.37
CA GLN A 13 -10.08 1.55 4.92
C GLN A 13 -9.47 0.29 4.31
N LEU A 14 -8.43 -0.26 4.92
CA LEU A 14 -7.85 -1.52 4.46
C LEU A 14 -8.86 -2.67 4.57
N LYS A 15 -9.55 -2.76 5.69
CA LYS A 15 -10.57 -3.80 5.87
C LYS A 15 -11.67 -3.68 4.83
N ASN A 16 -12.11 -2.45 4.57
CA ASN A 16 -13.14 -2.20 3.57
C ASN A 16 -12.64 -2.56 2.17
N ALA A 17 -11.42 -2.16 1.83
CA ALA A 17 -10.84 -2.46 0.53
C ALA A 17 -10.66 -3.96 0.31
N ILE A 18 -10.27 -4.68 1.36
CA ILE A 18 -10.12 -6.13 1.27
C ILE A 18 -11.45 -6.82 0.99
N SER A 19 -12.52 -6.35 1.65
CA SER A 19 -13.83 -6.99 1.47
C SER A 19 -14.54 -6.60 0.19
N THR A 20 -14.31 -5.38 -0.33
CA THR A 20 -15.07 -4.89 -1.48
C THR A 20 -14.23 -4.63 -2.71
N GLY A 21 -12.91 -4.59 -2.57
CA GLY A 21 -11.99 -4.32 -3.67
C GLY A 21 -11.08 -5.50 -3.94
N LYS A 22 -9.88 -5.20 -4.42
CA LYS A 22 -8.92 -6.23 -4.79
C LYS A 22 -7.51 -5.76 -4.43
N LEU A 23 -6.87 -6.47 -3.51
CA LEU A 23 -5.53 -6.15 -3.02
C LEU A 23 -4.62 -7.35 -3.14
N LEU A 24 -3.33 -7.08 -3.32
CA LEU A 24 -2.30 -8.11 -3.28
C LEU A 24 -1.33 -7.78 -2.16
N PHE A 25 -0.71 -8.79 -1.58
CA PHE A 25 0.18 -8.63 -0.44
C PHE A 25 1.55 -9.21 -0.77
N GLY A 26 2.59 -8.45 -0.52
CA GLY A 26 3.94 -8.91 -0.72
C GLY A 26 4.72 -8.06 -1.72
N GLN A 27 6.05 -8.09 -1.59
CA GLN A 27 6.93 -7.27 -2.41
C GLN A 27 6.92 -7.70 -3.88
N ARG A 28 6.94 -9.01 -4.11
CA ARG A 28 6.99 -9.52 -5.47
C ARG A 28 5.68 -9.26 -6.21
N GLN A 29 4.56 -9.40 -5.50
CA GLN A 29 3.25 -9.12 -6.09
C GLN A 29 3.17 -7.67 -6.55
N ALA A 30 3.76 -6.75 -5.77
CA ALA A 30 3.75 -5.34 -6.12
C ALA A 30 4.53 -5.09 -7.40
N VAL A 31 5.70 -5.70 -7.54
CA VAL A 31 6.52 -5.54 -8.74
C VAL A 31 5.77 -6.04 -9.97
N ASP A 32 5.17 -7.22 -9.85
CA ASP A 32 4.45 -7.83 -10.97
C ASP A 32 3.24 -6.98 -11.37
N ALA A 33 2.51 -6.46 -10.40
CA ALA A 33 1.33 -5.65 -10.69
C ALA A 33 1.70 -4.32 -11.32
N CYS A 34 2.81 -3.73 -10.90
CA CYS A 34 3.30 -2.50 -11.52
C CYS A 34 3.72 -2.76 -12.97
N ALA A 35 4.41 -3.87 -13.21
CA ALA A 35 4.87 -4.22 -14.54
C ALA A 35 3.71 -4.48 -15.49
N SER A 36 2.62 -5.08 -15.00
CA SER A 36 1.45 -5.36 -15.84
C SER A 36 0.53 -4.14 -16.02
N GLY A 37 0.79 -3.06 -15.28
CA GLY A 37 -0.04 -1.87 -15.35
C GLY A 37 -1.31 -1.93 -14.52
N GLU A 38 -1.48 -2.96 -13.70
CA GLU A 38 -2.69 -3.12 -12.90
C GLU A 38 -2.65 -2.40 -11.56
N ALA A 39 -1.46 -2.06 -11.07
CA ALA A 39 -1.33 -1.43 -9.76
C ALA A 39 -1.82 0.02 -9.80
N LYS A 40 -2.75 0.35 -8.92
CA LYS A 40 -3.25 1.71 -8.79
C LYS A 40 -2.60 2.46 -7.63
N LEU A 41 -2.19 1.72 -6.61
CA LEU A 41 -1.59 2.30 -5.43
C LEU A 41 -0.75 1.23 -4.75
N ILE A 42 0.43 1.62 -4.29
CA ILE A 42 1.27 0.76 -3.45
C ILE A 42 1.31 1.36 -2.06
N ILE A 43 0.97 0.57 -1.05
CA ILE A 43 1.06 1.00 0.35
C ILE A 43 2.26 0.29 0.97
N LEU A 44 3.16 1.06 1.57
CA LEU A 44 4.40 0.55 2.13
C LEU A 44 4.37 0.71 3.64
N ALA A 45 4.84 -0.29 4.36
CA ALA A 45 4.95 -0.18 5.81
C ALA A 45 5.99 0.89 6.17
N ALA A 46 5.86 1.46 7.36
CA ALA A 46 6.77 2.49 7.83
C ALA A 46 8.22 1.99 7.84
N ASN A 47 8.42 0.70 8.10
CA ASN A 47 9.75 0.09 8.15
C ASN A 47 10.07 -0.77 6.92
N CYS A 48 9.39 -0.54 5.81
CA CYS A 48 9.71 -1.23 4.56
C CYS A 48 11.13 -0.85 4.13
N PRO A 49 11.94 -1.81 3.64
CA PRO A 49 13.33 -1.51 3.28
C PRO A 49 13.43 -0.42 2.22
N GLU A 50 14.33 0.54 2.46
CA GLU A 50 14.52 1.67 1.56
C GLU A 50 14.99 1.23 0.18
N ASP A 51 15.86 0.23 0.13
CA ASP A 51 16.35 -0.26 -1.16
C ASP A 51 15.21 -0.75 -2.05
N TYR A 52 14.27 -1.46 -1.44
CA TYR A 52 13.13 -1.95 -2.18
C TYR A 52 12.27 -0.80 -2.70
N ILE A 53 11.99 0.17 -1.83
CA ILE A 53 11.18 1.32 -2.20
C ILE A 53 11.81 2.09 -3.34
N ASN A 54 13.13 2.33 -3.24
CA ASN A 54 13.85 3.10 -4.24
C ASN A 54 13.85 2.39 -5.59
N LYS A 55 14.05 1.09 -5.60
CA LYS A 55 14.02 0.32 -6.84
C LYS A 55 12.64 0.31 -7.48
N LEU A 56 11.62 0.13 -6.66
CA LEU A 56 10.25 0.11 -7.17
C LEU A 56 9.89 1.46 -7.76
N HIS A 57 10.26 2.54 -7.08
CA HIS A 57 9.94 3.88 -7.56
C HIS A 57 10.71 4.21 -8.83
N ALA A 58 11.98 3.81 -8.90
CA ALA A 58 12.79 4.06 -10.09
C ALA A 58 12.24 3.33 -11.32
N SER A 59 11.74 2.11 -11.12
CA SER A 59 11.23 1.31 -12.23
C SER A 59 9.81 1.71 -12.64
N HIS A 60 9.02 2.20 -11.70
CA HIS A 60 7.61 2.52 -11.96
C HIS A 60 7.24 3.85 -11.29
N PRO A 61 7.83 4.95 -11.77
CA PRO A 61 7.67 6.26 -11.10
C PRO A 61 6.25 6.82 -11.14
N SER A 62 5.44 6.39 -12.08
CA SER A 62 4.08 6.93 -12.21
C SER A 62 3.08 6.27 -11.26
N VAL A 63 3.41 5.13 -10.67
CA VAL A 63 2.52 4.47 -9.72
C VAL A 63 2.62 5.18 -8.37
N ILE A 64 1.47 5.51 -7.79
CA ILE A 64 1.44 6.18 -6.49
C ILE A 64 1.90 5.24 -5.39
N LYS A 65 2.81 5.70 -4.55
CA LYS A 65 3.34 4.92 -3.44
C LYS A 65 3.18 5.72 -2.17
N HIS A 66 2.45 5.16 -1.23
CA HIS A 66 2.18 5.79 0.05
C HIS A 66 2.83 4.98 1.16
N ARG A 67 3.74 5.63 1.91
CA ARG A 67 4.33 4.99 3.07
C ARG A 67 3.41 5.25 4.26
N ALA A 68 2.88 4.17 4.83
CA ALA A 68 1.98 4.26 5.98
C ALA A 68 2.76 4.57 7.25
N SER A 69 2.04 5.02 8.27
CA SER A 69 2.63 5.23 9.58
C SER A 69 2.74 3.93 10.38
N LEU A 70 2.09 2.87 9.91
CA LEU A 70 2.12 1.56 10.56
C LEU A 70 3.34 0.77 10.11
N VAL A 71 4.02 0.12 11.06
CA VAL A 71 5.12 -0.79 10.71
C VAL A 71 4.53 -2.10 10.16
N ASN A 72 5.37 -2.93 9.56
CA ASN A 72 4.92 -4.13 8.85
C ASN A 72 4.06 -5.06 9.73
N ARG A 73 4.40 -5.20 10.98
CA ARG A 73 3.65 -6.05 11.89
C ARG A 73 2.24 -5.51 12.11
N GLU A 74 2.14 -4.21 12.34
CA GLU A 74 0.85 -3.55 12.53
C GLU A 74 0.03 -3.55 11.25
N LEU A 75 0.69 -3.40 10.13
CA LEU A 75 0.02 -3.39 8.83
C LEU A 75 -0.59 -4.76 8.55
N GLY A 76 0.13 -5.83 8.90
CA GLY A 76 -0.41 -7.18 8.77
C GLY A 76 -1.65 -7.38 9.60
N ILE A 77 -1.61 -6.91 10.86
CA ILE A 77 -2.76 -7.02 11.76
C ILE A 77 -3.95 -6.24 11.18
N ALA A 78 -3.70 -5.04 10.67
CA ALA A 78 -4.76 -4.21 10.09
C ALA A 78 -5.43 -4.90 8.90
N CYS A 79 -4.68 -5.74 8.18
CA CYS A 79 -5.22 -6.49 7.05
C CYS A 79 -5.80 -7.84 7.44
N GLY A 80 -5.79 -8.18 8.73
CA GLY A 80 -6.30 -9.46 9.20
C GLY A 80 -5.41 -10.63 8.86
N LYS A 81 -4.11 -10.39 8.67
CA LYS A 81 -3.16 -11.45 8.31
C LYS A 81 -2.41 -11.95 9.54
N PRO A 82 -2.05 -13.23 9.57
CA PRO A 82 -1.27 -13.78 10.68
C PRO A 82 0.23 -13.57 10.53
N PHE A 83 0.66 -12.65 9.66
CA PHE A 83 2.06 -12.38 9.38
C PHE A 83 2.25 -10.90 9.08
N ALA A 84 3.51 -10.45 9.15
CA ALA A 84 3.84 -9.06 8.84
C ALA A 84 3.68 -8.80 7.34
N VAL A 85 3.23 -7.59 7.00
CA VAL A 85 3.04 -7.18 5.62
C VAL A 85 3.78 -5.88 5.40
N SER A 86 4.79 -5.89 4.53
CA SER A 86 5.56 -4.67 4.26
C SER A 86 5.06 -3.92 3.01
N THR A 87 4.32 -4.58 2.13
CA THR A 87 3.89 -3.99 0.87
C THR A 87 2.50 -4.50 0.49
N ILE A 88 1.61 -3.57 0.16
CA ILE A 88 0.27 -3.89 -0.30
C ILE A 88 0.07 -3.22 -1.65
N THR A 89 -0.48 -3.95 -2.61
CA THR A 89 -0.83 -3.40 -3.92
C THR A 89 -2.34 -3.33 -4.02
N VAL A 90 -2.87 -2.15 -4.34
CA VAL A 90 -4.30 -1.97 -4.54
C VAL A 90 -4.58 -2.01 -6.03
N LEU A 91 -5.34 -3.01 -6.45
CA LEU A 91 -5.78 -3.13 -7.84
C LEU A 91 -7.14 -2.47 -8.01
N GLU A 92 -8.01 -2.63 -7.03
CA GLU A 92 -9.32 -1.98 -6.98
C GLU A 92 -9.60 -1.59 -5.55
N GLY A 93 -10.01 -0.35 -5.34
CA GLY A 93 -10.28 0.16 -4.00
C GLY A 93 -11.62 -0.25 -3.42
N GLY A 94 -12.53 -0.75 -4.26
CA GLY A 94 -13.86 -1.12 -3.81
C GLY A 94 -14.62 0.09 -3.27
N ASP A 95 -15.32 -0.12 -2.17
CA ASP A 95 -16.09 0.96 -1.52
C ASP A 95 -15.24 1.77 -0.55
N SER A 96 -13.94 1.49 -0.45
CA SER A 96 -13.06 2.22 0.44
C SER A 96 -12.59 3.53 -0.19
N GLU A 97 -12.00 4.37 0.64
CA GLU A 97 -11.39 5.62 0.17
C GLU A 97 -9.88 5.49 0.06
N ILE A 98 -9.38 4.25 0.01
CA ILE A 98 -7.94 4.00 0.06
C ILE A 98 -7.20 4.65 -1.12
N LEU A 99 -7.84 4.73 -2.27
CA LEU A 99 -7.20 5.31 -3.46
C LEU A 99 -7.04 6.83 -3.40
N SER A 100 -7.58 7.47 -2.34
CA SER A 100 -7.38 8.90 -2.15
C SER A 100 -6.03 9.21 -1.50
N LEU A 101 -5.27 8.20 -1.08
CA LEU A 101 -3.95 8.41 -0.50
C LEU A 101 -2.99 8.97 -1.54
N ASP A 102 -2.20 9.95 -1.12
CA ASP A 102 -1.23 10.59 -1.99
C ASP A 102 0.14 9.94 -1.89
N SER A 103 0.93 10.10 -2.93
CA SER A 103 2.32 9.67 -2.88
C SER A 103 3.07 10.52 -1.85
N ASN A 104 3.82 9.87 -0.98
CA ASN A 104 4.62 10.55 0.03
C ASN A 104 6.05 10.03 0.10
N ILE A 105 6.54 9.47 -0.99
CA ILE A 105 7.95 9.12 -1.11
C ILE A 105 8.60 10.01 -2.16
N GLU A 106 9.91 10.19 -2.02
CA GLU A 106 10.65 11.09 -2.90
C GLU A 106 11.28 10.34 -4.04
#